data_78b663779a9b169d886f2048b02c1837
#
_entry.id   78b663779a9b169d886f2048b02c1837
#
_cell.length_a   1.000
_cell.length_b   1.000
_cell.length_c   1.000
_cell.angle_alpha   90.00
_cell.angle_beta   90.00
_cell.angle_gamma   90.00
#
_symmetry.space_group_name_H-M   'P 1'
#
loop_
_entity.id
_entity.type
_entity.pdbx_description
1 polymer ?
#
loop_
_entity_poly.entity_id
_entity_poly.type
_entity_poly.pdbx_seq_one_letter_code
_entity_poly.pdbx_strand_id
1 'polypeptide(L)'
;MRRPIPPQIRPVASDLLALLALLALPLACGDDAATSDTAGTTVETATTAVTTATTTATTQGSGSMSDSDATQSGSATDSDSNATTQGESDSDPSETTAVATDSDATTDATTDATTDAITTGDTDSDSDTDSDSDSDSDSDTGVDCEAKCGNSEWSYVWVANSGEHTVSKLDTRTMIEEGRYRTRPDGSGSPSRTSVSIDGRAVAIANRFGGLTKIWARKADCVDKNNNGQIDTSTGKNDVLPFANDECIAWHNPFSEFTVQRPVAWTSGVYNLETCQYDDQKIWTLTAKDGLQPGQCGVAGIWVHRVNGDTGVVEDSVEIPQNILSCTFGNSSWGFGAYGAAVDPENNLWFYVFGQGRIARVDHETLAYEVFSGGSYGITVDSKGRVWDDSPRRFDYQTKTWANVIGNIPGNGGSGVAEDLEGRIWSATTGGVGWVNSDTMVVGDIIPLPGNNIYRGIAVDVDGFIWAIQLGGNAAYRIDPDTYETAFYDGLNAPYTYSDMSGGQISQVICPQ
;
A
#
# COMPACT_ATOMS: atom_id res chain seq x y z
N MET A 1 5.90 61.00 -25.18
CA MET A 1 5.44 59.70 -24.67
C MET A 1 5.59 58.70 -25.81
N ARG A 2 6.65 57.91 -25.77
CA ARG A 2 6.94 56.88 -26.79
C ARG A 2 6.63 55.52 -26.18
N ARG A 3 5.81 54.73 -26.85
CA ARG A 3 5.48 53.32 -26.46
C ARG A 3 6.66 52.40 -26.82
N PRO A 4 7.05 51.42 -26.03
CA PRO A 4 8.04 50.43 -26.41
C PRO A 4 7.47 49.33 -27.29
N ILE A 5 8.28 48.86 -28.23
CA ILE A 5 8.03 47.85 -29.24
C ILE A 5 8.32 46.45 -28.59
N PRO A 6 7.53 45.40 -28.80
CA PRO A 6 7.78 44.07 -28.31
C PRO A 6 8.86 43.34 -29.16
N PRO A 7 9.64 42.39 -28.59
CA PRO A 7 10.67 41.70 -29.31
C PRO A 7 10.11 40.61 -30.25
N GLN A 8 10.74 40.53 -31.40
CA GLN A 8 10.48 39.59 -32.50
C GLN A 8 11.04 38.20 -32.14
N ILE A 9 10.20 37.17 -32.33
CA ILE A 9 10.53 35.77 -32.26
C ILE A 9 11.17 35.33 -33.60
N ARG A 10 12.38 34.78 -33.57
CA ARG A 10 13.00 34.14 -34.72
C ARG A 10 12.70 32.63 -34.72
N PRO A 11 12.37 32.01 -35.85
CA PRO A 11 12.24 30.57 -35.96
C PRO A 11 13.61 29.90 -36.07
N VAL A 12 13.84 28.84 -35.31
CA VAL A 12 14.97 27.93 -35.48
C VAL A 12 14.49 26.75 -36.35
N ALA A 13 15.23 26.54 -37.41
CA ALA A 13 14.98 25.54 -38.42
C ALA A 13 15.24 24.12 -37.90
N SER A 14 14.41 23.25 -38.38
CA SER A 14 14.42 21.79 -38.28
C SER A 14 15.66 21.19 -38.94
N ASP A 15 16.33 20.27 -38.26
CA ASP A 15 17.07 19.22 -38.94
C ASP A 15 16.59 17.84 -38.44
N LEU A 16 15.95 17.17 -39.37
CA LEU A 16 15.49 15.79 -39.32
C LEU A 16 16.66 14.88 -39.66
N LEU A 17 17.05 13.97 -38.80
CA LEU A 17 17.70 12.75 -39.23
C LEU A 17 17.18 11.57 -38.40
N ALA A 18 16.45 10.71 -39.10
CA ALA A 18 15.92 9.45 -38.66
C ALA A 18 17.03 8.43 -38.40
N LEU A 19 16.94 7.71 -37.30
CA LEU A 19 17.49 6.35 -37.23
C LEU A 19 16.50 5.45 -36.52
N LEU A 20 15.74 4.67 -37.32
CA LEU A 20 14.96 3.54 -36.83
C LEU A 20 15.92 2.43 -36.37
N ALA A 21 15.87 2.06 -35.11
CA ALA A 21 16.29 0.75 -34.66
C ALA A 21 15.10 0.12 -33.92
N LEU A 22 14.42 -0.80 -34.62
CA LEU A 22 13.48 -1.72 -33.99
C LEU A 22 14.27 -2.63 -33.03
N LEU A 23 14.01 -2.51 -31.74
CA LEU A 23 14.30 -3.57 -30.76
C LEU A 23 12.97 -3.99 -30.15
N ALA A 24 12.48 -5.14 -30.58
CA ALA A 24 11.42 -5.88 -29.94
C ALA A 24 11.93 -6.32 -28.56
N LEU A 25 11.38 -5.75 -27.49
CA LEU A 25 11.58 -6.23 -26.13
C LEU A 25 10.47 -7.25 -25.80
N PRO A 26 10.82 -8.43 -25.30
CA PRO A 26 9.83 -9.34 -24.75
C PRO A 26 9.27 -8.78 -23.45
N LEU A 27 7.95 -8.87 -23.26
CA LEU A 27 7.32 -8.68 -21.94
C LEU A 27 7.87 -9.75 -20.99
N ALA A 28 8.81 -9.37 -20.16
CA ALA A 28 9.21 -10.17 -19.02
C ALA A 28 8.62 -9.53 -17.77
N CYS A 29 7.61 -10.17 -17.19
CA CYS A 29 7.39 -10.07 -15.74
C CYS A 29 8.62 -10.69 -15.09
N GLY A 30 9.67 -9.90 -14.87
CA GLY A 30 10.93 -10.38 -14.35
C GLY A 30 11.27 -9.77 -13.03
N ASP A 31 11.47 -10.62 -12.04
CA ASP A 31 12.32 -10.30 -10.91
C ASP A 31 13.74 -10.04 -11.46
N ASP A 32 14.31 -8.90 -11.14
CA ASP A 32 15.66 -8.54 -11.56
C ASP A 32 16.68 -9.54 -11.01
N ALA A 33 17.28 -10.31 -11.91
CA ALA A 33 18.46 -11.09 -11.60
C ALA A 33 19.67 -10.16 -11.54
N ALA A 34 20.27 -10.02 -10.36
CA ALA A 34 21.56 -9.38 -10.20
C ALA A 34 22.63 -10.17 -10.96
N THR A 35 23.23 -9.54 -11.97
CA THR A 35 24.44 -10.04 -12.63
C THR A 35 25.64 -9.83 -11.69
N SER A 36 26.25 -10.94 -11.26
CA SER A 36 27.53 -10.95 -10.59
C SER A 36 28.65 -10.90 -11.62
N ASP A 37 29.44 -9.85 -11.61
CA ASP A 37 30.72 -9.79 -12.28
C ASP A 37 31.74 -10.66 -11.57
N THR A 38 32.28 -11.61 -12.31
CA THR A 38 33.35 -12.51 -11.89
C THR A 38 34.69 -11.84 -12.17
N ALA A 39 35.39 -11.42 -11.12
CA ALA A 39 36.82 -11.14 -11.21
C ALA A 39 37.57 -12.33 -10.58
N GLY A 40 38.29 -13.05 -11.42
CA GLY A 40 39.13 -14.16 -11.01
C GLY A 40 40.37 -13.74 -10.27
N THR A 41 40.72 -14.49 -9.23
CA THR A 41 42.10 -14.59 -8.75
C THR A 41 42.33 -15.99 -8.24
N THR A 42 43.23 -16.66 -8.91
CA THR A 42 43.83 -17.94 -8.57
C THR A 42 44.78 -17.82 -7.36
N VAL A 43 44.71 -18.70 -6.40
CA VAL A 43 45.90 -19.23 -5.65
C VAL A 43 45.59 -20.59 -5.07
N GLU A 44 46.61 -21.42 -5.11
CA GLU A 44 46.85 -22.83 -4.98
C GLU A 44 46.48 -23.51 -3.65
N THR A 45 46.12 -24.76 -3.80
CA THR A 45 46.56 -26.01 -3.12
C THR A 45 46.81 -26.05 -1.60
N ALA A 46 46.08 -26.94 -0.95
CA ALA A 46 46.70 -27.95 -0.05
C ALA A 46 45.73 -29.12 0.19
N THR A 47 46.25 -30.29 -0.11
CA THR A 47 45.74 -31.62 0.02
C THR A 47 45.70 -32.08 1.47
N THR A 48 44.68 -32.79 1.93
CA THR A 48 44.88 -33.96 2.80
C THR A 48 43.66 -34.89 2.73
N ALA A 49 43.92 -36.12 2.34
CA ALA A 49 43.02 -37.25 2.29
C ALA A 49 43.01 -38.01 3.62
N VAL A 50 41.89 -38.64 3.96
CA VAL A 50 41.82 -39.96 4.63
C VAL A 50 40.37 -40.46 4.45
N THR A 51 40.16 -41.41 3.61
CA THR A 51 39.89 -42.88 3.69
C THR A 51 38.96 -43.33 4.84
N THR A 52 37.84 -43.98 4.57
CA THR A 52 37.62 -45.44 4.43
C THR A 52 36.10 -45.67 4.33
N ALA A 53 35.57 -46.24 3.29
CA ALA A 53 35.18 -47.64 3.02
C ALA A 53 34.12 -48.19 4.02
N THR A 54 33.01 -48.78 3.60
CA THR A 54 32.83 -50.08 2.99
C THR A 54 31.36 -50.37 2.69
N THR A 55 31.06 -50.75 1.44
CA THR A 55 30.30 -51.89 0.90
C THR A 55 28.98 -52.35 1.54
N THR A 56 27.94 -52.55 0.72
CA THR A 56 27.53 -53.78 0.01
C THR A 56 26.27 -53.49 -0.76
N ALA A 57 26.17 -53.55 -2.04
CA ALA A 57 25.92 -54.59 -3.02
C ALA A 57 24.60 -55.39 -2.88
N THR A 58 23.86 -55.39 -3.93
CA THR A 58 23.23 -56.47 -4.74
C THR A 58 21.76 -56.11 -5.03
N THR A 59 21.14 -56.32 -6.16
CA THR A 59 21.35 -56.89 -7.48
C THR A 59 20.11 -56.63 -8.34
N GLN A 60 20.33 -56.32 -9.62
CA GLN A 60 19.66 -56.78 -10.82
C GLN A 60 18.13 -56.70 -10.98
N GLY A 61 17.79 -56.17 -12.15
CA GLY A 61 16.53 -56.39 -12.84
C GLY A 61 16.51 -55.65 -14.16
N SER A 62 17.01 -56.28 -15.21
CA SER A 62 17.06 -55.91 -16.60
C SER A 62 15.68 -55.86 -17.25
N GLY A 63 15.49 -54.97 -18.21
CA GLY A 63 14.33 -55.00 -19.11
C GLY A 63 14.45 -53.95 -20.18
N SER A 64 14.94 -54.33 -21.31
CA SER A 64 15.22 -53.57 -22.53
C SER A 64 13.99 -53.40 -23.43
N MET A 65 14.15 -52.47 -24.41
CA MET A 65 13.56 -52.35 -25.75
C MET A 65 12.19 -51.67 -25.83
N SER A 66 11.90 -50.90 -26.82
CA SER A 66 12.57 -50.43 -28.05
C SER A 66 11.75 -49.31 -28.64
N ASP A 67 12.44 -48.47 -29.39
CA ASP A 67 12.07 -47.53 -30.43
C ASP A 67 10.71 -47.70 -31.10
N SER A 68 10.09 -46.60 -31.45
CA SER A 68 9.74 -46.32 -32.85
C SER A 68 9.27 -44.89 -33.05
N ASP A 69 9.96 -44.22 -33.97
CA ASP A 69 9.60 -43.03 -34.73
C ASP A 69 8.23 -43.12 -35.39
N ALA A 70 7.57 -41.98 -35.55
CA ALA A 70 7.02 -41.58 -36.86
C ALA A 70 6.50 -40.13 -36.83
N THR A 71 7.10 -39.38 -37.68
CA THR A 71 6.81 -38.10 -38.31
C THR A 71 5.47 -38.03 -39.07
N GLN A 72 5.04 -36.77 -39.26
CA GLN A 72 4.40 -36.05 -40.41
C GLN A 72 3.07 -35.40 -40.01
N SER A 73 3.00 -34.07 -40.06
CA SER A 73 2.87 -33.11 -41.18
C SER A 73 1.50 -33.13 -41.90
N GLY A 74 0.95 -31.93 -42.05
CA GLY A 74 -0.12 -31.59 -43.03
C GLY A 74 -1.11 -30.59 -42.44
N SER A 75 -0.91 -29.32 -42.67
CA SER A 75 -1.44 -28.47 -43.77
C SER A 75 -2.92 -28.09 -43.64
N ALA A 76 -3.06 -26.81 -43.49
CA ALA A 76 -4.08 -25.85 -43.89
C ALA A 76 -5.16 -26.28 -44.88
N THR A 77 -6.35 -25.75 -44.69
CA THR A 77 -7.07 -25.02 -45.74
C THR A 77 -8.22 -24.19 -45.16
N ASP A 78 -8.28 -22.99 -45.67
CA ASP A 78 -9.36 -21.99 -45.58
C ASP A 78 -10.66 -22.52 -46.16
N SER A 79 -11.78 -21.97 -45.70
CA SER A 79 -12.87 -21.61 -46.62
C SER A 79 -13.89 -20.71 -45.92
N ASP A 80 -13.99 -19.52 -46.43
CA ASP A 80 -15.12 -18.59 -46.38
C ASP A 80 -16.45 -19.25 -46.74
N SER A 81 -17.52 -18.82 -46.14
CA SER A 81 -18.79 -18.57 -46.84
C SER A 81 -19.76 -17.73 -46.04
N ASN A 82 -19.97 -16.60 -46.57
CA ASN A 82 -21.03 -15.61 -46.40
C ASN A 82 -22.42 -16.20 -46.76
N ALA A 83 -23.47 -15.91 -46.00
CA ALA A 83 -24.83 -15.79 -46.53
C ALA A 83 -25.76 -15.02 -45.56
N THR A 84 -26.11 -13.87 -46.01
CA THR A 84 -27.20 -12.98 -45.70
C THR A 84 -28.57 -13.66 -45.85
N THR A 85 -29.51 -13.42 -44.92
CA THR A 85 -30.92 -13.25 -45.30
C THR A 85 -31.66 -12.39 -44.26
N GLN A 86 -32.26 -11.37 -44.81
CA GLN A 86 -33.23 -10.46 -44.21
C GLN A 86 -34.57 -11.17 -44.00
N GLY A 87 -35.34 -10.67 -43.03
CA GLY A 87 -36.75 -11.01 -42.86
C GLY A 87 -37.40 -10.02 -41.92
N GLU A 88 -37.91 -8.96 -42.49
CA GLU A 88 -38.84 -8.02 -41.82
C GLU A 88 -40.20 -8.71 -41.59
N SER A 89 -40.87 -8.39 -40.50
CA SER A 89 -42.35 -8.23 -40.48
C SER A 89 -42.80 -7.47 -39.26
N ASP A 90 -43.42 -6.38 -39.52
CA ASP A 90 -44.24 -5.52 -38.72
C ASP A 90 -45.33 -6.25 -37.97
N SER A 91 -45.73 -5.72 -36.80
CA SER A 91 -47.13 -5.44 -36.41
C SER A 91 -47.21 -4.86 -35.02
N ASP A 92 -47.48 -3.61 -34.93
CA ASP A 92 -48.18 -2.87 -33.87
C ASP A 92 -49.71 -2.89 -34.21
N PRO A 93 -50.63 -2.36 -33.41
CA PRO A 93 -50.79 -2.10 -31.96
C PRO A 93 -52.15 -2.57 -31.37
N SER A 94 -52.39 -2.42 -30.09
CA SER A 94 -53.70 -2.11 -29.47
C SER A 94 -53.46 -1.80 -27.99
N GLU A 95 -53.61 -0.66 -27.64
CA GLU A 95 -54.62 0.20 -26.97
C GLU A 95 -55.48 -0.44 -25.88
N THR A 96 -55.57 0.42 -24.83
CA THR A 96 -56.67 0.58 -23.84
C THR A 96 -56.64 -0.35 -22.65
N THR A 97 -56.70 0.10 -21.39
CA THR A 97 -57.61 1.09 -20.78
C THR A 97 -57.08 1.45 -19.38
N ALA A 98 -57.21 2.71 -19.06
CA ALA A 98 -57.14 3.26 -17.71
C ALA A 98 -58.40 2.94 -16.91
N VAL A 99 -58.24 2.67 -15.63
CA VAL A 99 -59.27 2.91 -14.62
C VAL A 99 -58.65 3.52 -13.40
N ALA A 100 -58.98 4.77 -13.20
CA ALA A 100 -58.83 5.47 -11.94
C ALA A 100 -60.02 5.12 -11.03
N THR A 101 -59.78 4.95 -9.76
CA THR A 101 -60.79 5.18 -8.73
C THR A 101 -60.15 5.87 -7.54
N ASP A 102 -60.63 7.05 -7.34
CA ASP A 102 -60.59 7.91 -6.17
C ASP A 102 -61.21 7.24 -4.92
N SER A 103 -60.95 7.96 -3.84
CA SER A 103 -61.69 8.06 -2.57
C SER A 103 -60.90 7.55 -1.38
N ASP A 104 -60.76 8.12 -0.25
CA ASP A 104 -61.26 9.39 0.31
C ASP A 104 -60.46 9.68 1.58
N ALA A 105 -60.36 10.94 1.89
CA ALA A 105 -59.80 11.50 3.11
C ALA A 105 -60.76 11.26 4.30
N THR A 106 -60.21 11.06 5.46
CA THR A 106 -60.85 11.47 6.70
C THR A 106 -59.85 11.96 7.72
N THR A 107 -59.91 13.21 7.95
CA THR A 107 -59.47 14.00 9.06
C THR A 107 -60.12 13.52 10.37
N ASP A 108 -59.36 13.48 11.46
CA ASP A 108 -59.84 13.91 12.76
C ASP A 108 -58.75 14.51 13.61
N ALA A 109 -58.98 15.79 13.87
CA ALA A 109 -58.26 16.58 14.85
C ALA A 109 -59.05 16.55 16.15
N THR A 110 -58.36 16.28 17.26
CA THR A 110 -58.89 16.65 18.57
C THR A 110 -57.81 17.37 19.37
N THR A 111 -58.05 18.67 19.42
CA THR A 111 -57.54 19.62 20.41
C THR A 111 -58.19 19.32 21.76
N ASP A 112 -57.38 19.31 22.83
CA ASP A 112 -57.88 19.76 24.12
C ASP A 112 -56.82 20.61 24.85
N ALA A 113 -57.22 21.82 24.99
CA ALA A 113 -56.56 22.84 25.82
C ALA A 113 -57.29 22.90 27.16
N THR A 114 -56.56 22.83 28.22
CA THR A 114 -57.05 23.26 29.53
C THR A 114 -56.07 24.25 30.15
N THR A 115 -56.45 25.48 30.04
CA THR A 115 -56.04 26.61 30.89
C THR A 115 -56.60 26.41 32.30
N ASP A 116 -55.81 26.65 33.31
CA ASP A 116 -56.29 27.33 34.49
C ASP A 116 -55.21 28.14 35.21
N ALA A 117 -55.68 29.18 35.77
CA ALA A 117 -55.11 30.47 36.04
C ALA A 117 -54.68 30.68 37.50
N ILE A 118 -53.68 31.51 37.65
CA ILE A 118 -53.51 32.61 38.62
C ILE A 118 -53.73 32.29 40.12
N THR A 119 -52.67 32.46 40.94
CA THR A 119 -52.83 33.24 42.16
C THR A 119 -51.51 33.95 42.52
N THR A 120 -51.69 35.24 42.80
CA THR A 120 -50.79 36.27 43.22
C THR A 120 -50.42 36.15 44.73
N GLY A 121 -49.25 36.71 45.07
CA GLY A 121 -48.88 37.18 46.42
C GLY A 121 -47.61 36.45 46.94
N ASP A 122 -46.58 37.02 47.41
CA ASP A 122 -46.30 38.24 48.11
C ASP A 122 -44.75 38.44 48.07
N THR A 123 -44.38 39.67 48.08
CA THR A 123 -43.04 40.23 48.28
C THR A 123 -42.54 39.95 49.70
N ASP A 124 -41.35 39.33 49.79
CA ASP A 124 -40.44 39.59 50.90
C ASP A 124 -39.01 39.72 50.38
N SER A 125 -38.46 40.87 50.67
CA SER A 125 -37.08 41.24 50.38
C SER A 125 -36.26 40.83 51.61
N ASP A 126 -35.37 39.85 51.38
CA ASP A 126 -34.22 39.69 52.25
C ASP A 126 -32.96 39.66 51.44
N SER A 127 -32.19 40.73 51.66
CA SER A 127 -30.85 40.89 51.11
C SER A 127 -29.88 40.18 52.08
N ASP A 128 -29.42 38.99 51.62
CA ASP A 128 -28.20 38.42 52.21
C ASP A 128 -27.17 38.31 51.09
N THR A 129 -26.24 39.25 51.16
CA THR A 129 -24.99 39.28 50.45
C THR A 129 -24.00 38.35 51.13
N ASP A 130 -23.97 37.09 50.77
CA ASP A 130 -22.83 36.25 51.05
C ASP A 130 -22.02 36.12 49.75
N SER A 131 -20.94 36.89 49.73
CA SER A 131 -19.89 36.83 48.74
C SER A 131 -18.91 35.75 49.18
N ASP A 132 -19.23 34.51 48.93
CA ASP A 132 -18.23 33.43 48.93
C ASP A 132 -17.64 33.34 47.53
N SER A 133 -16.54 34.08 47.38
CA SER A 133 -15.63 33.91 46.24
C SER A 133 -14.73 32.73 46.55
N ASP A 134 -15.24 31.54 46.41
CA ASP A 134 -14.40 30.37 46.26
C ASP A 134 -13.89 30.35 44.82
N SER A 135 -12.80 31.06 44.62
CA SER A 135 -11.95 30.89 43.44
C SER A 135 -11.16 29.60 43.64
N ASP A 136 -11.79 28.47 43.47
CA ASP A 136 -11.08 27.24 43.19
C ASP A 136 -10.49 27.39 41.78
N SER A 137 -9.31 28.00 41.77
CA SER A 137 -8.40 27.89 40.63
C SER A 137 -7.82 26.48 40.71
N ASP A 138 -8.60 25.49 40.31
CA ASP A 138 -8.05 24.24 39.82
C ASP A 138 -7.27 24.61 38.57
N SER A 139 -5.98 24.90 38.79
CA SER A 139 -5.04 24.88 37.68
C SER A 139 -4.98 23.42 37.21
N ASP A 140 -5.94 23.06 36.41
CA ASP A 140 -5.82 21.89 35.57
C ASP A 140 -4.62 22.14 34.62
N THR A 141 -3.43 21.71 35.10
CA THR A 141 -2.23 21.67 34.29
C THR A 141 -2.26 20.45 33.34
N GLY A 142 -3.44 19.92 33.08
CA GLY A 142 -3.65 18.90 32.07
C GLY A 142 -3.27 19.49 30.72
N VAL A 143 -2.39 18.82 30.01
CA VAL A 143 -2.12 19.12 28.63
C VAL A 143 -3.45 18.93 27.89
N ASP A 144 -4.03 20.03 27.38
CA ASP A 144 -5.24 19.98 26.58
C ASP A 144 -4.90 19.34 25.24
N CYS A 145 -4.82 18.03 25.25
CA CYS A 145 -4.75 17.27 24.02
C CYS A 145 -6.13 17.32 23.39
N GLU A 146 -6.40 18.30 22.54
CA GLU A 146 -7.41 18.05 21.52
C GLU A 146 -7.09 16.69 20.89
N ALA A 147 -8.06 15.79 20.91
CA ALA A 147 -7.89 14.44 20.36
C ALA A 147 -7.56 14.57 18.85
N LYS A 148 -6.29 14.82 18.55
CA LYS A 148 -5.78 14.90 17.20
C LYS A 148 -5.58 13.48 16.73
N CYS A 149 -6.51 13.01 15.95
CA CYS A 149 -6.33 11.76 15.25
C CYS A 149 -5.45 12.00 14.01
N GLY A 150 -4.38 11.23 13.91
CA GLY A 150 -3.38 11.40 12.84
C GLY A 150 -2.40 12.56 13.09
N ASN A 151 -1.69 12.92 12.03
CA ASN A 151 -0.71 14.02 12.05
C ASN A 151 -1.00 15.02 10.93
N SER A 152 -1.06 16.29 11.25
CA SER A 152 -1.23 17.39 10.28
C SER A 152 -0.06 18.37 10.24
N GLU A 153 0.95 18.22 11.11
CA GLU A 153 2.04 19.19 11.23
C GLU A 153 3.08 19.05 10.11
N TRP A 154 3.42 17.82 9.75
CA TRP A 154 4.36 17.48 8.68
C TRP A 154 3.76 16.41 7.78
N SER A 155 4.24 16.34 6.57
CA SER A 155 3.75 15.39 5.58
C SER A 155 4.90 14.84 4.75
N TYR A 156 5.11 13.54 4.84
CA TYR A 156 6.15 12.83 4.10
C TYR A 156 5.58 11.65 3.33
N VAL A 157 6.08 11.47 2.12
CA VAL A 157 5.92 10.20 1.40
C VAL A 157 7.23 9.43 1.37
N TRP A 158 7.17 8.15 1.72
CA TRP A 158 8.32 7.28 1.81
C TRP A 158 8.35 6.28 0.67
N VAL A 159 9.37 6.38 -0.18
CA VAL A 159 9.45 5.61 -1.41
C VAL A 159 10.62 4.63 -1.35
N ALA A 160 10.30 3.33 -1.47
CA ALA A 160 11.32 2.28 -1.51
C ALA A 160 12.02 2.26 -2.88
N ASN A 161 13.31 2.60 -2.91
CA ASN A 161 14.20 2.49 -4.06
C ASN A 161 14.81 1.08 -4.08
N SER A 162 14.08 0.11 -4.60
CA SER A 162 14.49 -1.30 -4.56
C SER A 162 15.81 -1.54 -5.28
N GLY A 163 16.07 -0.81 -6.38
CA GLY A 163 17.27 -0.96 -7.20
C GLY A 163 18.57 -0.49 -6.53
N GLU A 164 18.50 0.36 -5.52
CA GLU A 164 19.68 0.83 -4.77
C GLU A 164 19.62 0.49 -3.26
N HIS A 165 18.61 -0.28 -2.83
CA HIS A 165 18.47 -0.74 -1.46
C HIS A 165 18.27 0.36 -0.41
N THR A 166 17.63 1.47 -0.81
CA THR A 166 17.35 2.63 0.05
C THR A 166 15.86 2.94 0.12
N VAL A 167 15.49 3.83 1.02
CA VAL A 167 14.18 4.48 1.06
C VAL A 167 14.38 6.00 1.04
N SER A 168 13.62 6.71 0.19
CA SER A 168 13.57 8.16 0.13
C SER A 168 12.46 8.70 1.02
N LYS A 169 12.75 9.79 1.74
CA LYS A 169 11.78 10.62 2.46
C LYS A 169 11.58 11.92 1.68
N LEU A 170 10.40 12.12 1.11
CA LEU A 170 10.01 13.31 0.38
C LEU A 170 9.03 14.13 1.22
N ASP A 171 9.32 15.40 1.44
CA ASP A 171 8.34 16.34 1.95
C ASP A 171 7.28 16.60 0.87
N THR A 172 6.02 16.32 1.19
CA THR A 172 4.94 16.35 0.20
C THR A 172 4.54 17.76 -0.19
N ARG A 173 4.78 18.75 0.68
CA ARG A 173 4.41 20.15 0.46
C ARG A 173 5.43 20.88 -0.39
N THR A 174 6.73 20.60 -0.17
CA THR A 174 7.85 21.26 -0.87
C THR A 174 8.36 20.45 -2.06
N MET A 175 8.02 19.17 -2.20
CA MET A 175 8.56 18.23 -3.19
C MET A 175 10.08 18.04 -3.08
N ILE A 176 10.65 18.25 -1.88
CA ILE A 176 12.07 18.10 -1.61
C ILE A 176 12.35 16.76 -0.93
N GLU A 177 13.36 16.04 -1.41
CA GLU A 177 13.86 14.88 -0.69
C GLU A 177 14.70 15.35 0.50
N GLU A 178 14.23 15.05 1.69
CA GLU A 178 14.87 15.42 2.96
C GLU A 178 15.70 14.30 3.59
N GLY A 179 15.68 13.12 3.00
CA GLY A 179 16.48 12.00 3.47
C GLY A 179 16.44 10.82 2.52
N ARG A 180 17.57 10.09 2.43
CA ARG A 180 17.65 8.79 1.75
C ARG A 180 18.45 7.83 2.61
N TYR A 181 17.80 6.76 3.05
CA TYR A 181 18.33 5.89 4.09
C TYR A 181 18.58 4.49 3.54
N ARG A 182 19.69 3.87 3.94
CA ARG A 182 19.90 2.43 3.74
C ARG A 182 18.90 1.65 4.60
N THR A 183 18.37 0.56 4.05
CA THR A 183 17.31 -0.21 4.75
C THR A 183 17.82 -1.45 5.45
N ARG A 184 19.13 -1.80 5.27
CA ARG A 184 19.81 -2.91 5.95
C ARG A 184 21.28 -2.59 6.18
N PRO A 185 21.89 -3.18 7.24
CA PRO A 185 23.32 -3.00 7.53
C PRO A 185 24.27 -3.43 6.42
N ASP A 186 23.91 -4.48 5.67
CA ASP A 186 24.70 -5.03 4.55
C ASP A 186 24.47 -4.29 3.22
N GLY A 187 23.54 -3.34 3.18
CA GLY A 187 23.22 -2.56 1.99
C GLY A 187 22.55 -3.33 0.86
N SER A 188 21.95 -4.51 1.14
CA SER A 188 21.39 -5.39 0.11
C SER A 188 19.94 -5.84 0.39
N GLY A 189 19.13 -5.01 1.03
CA GLY A 189 17.77 -5.36 1.48
C GLY A 189 16.74 -5.54 0.39
N SER A 190 16.82 -4.81 -0.72
CA SER A 190 15.75 -4.69 -1.73
C SER A 190 14.41 -4.32 -1.10
N PRO A 191 14.28 -3.12 -0.49
CA PRO A 191 13.04 -2.70 0.15
C PRO A 191 11.92 -2.66 -0.88
N SER A 192 10.70 -3.03 -0.47
CA SER A 192 9.58 -3.06 -1.40
C SER A 192 8.25 -2.61 -0.79
N ARG A 193 8.20 -2.46 0.52
CA ARG A 193 7.01 -2.05 1.25
C ARG A 193 7.39 -1.10 2.36
N THR A 194 6.56 -0.08 2.52
CA THR A 194 6.62 0.88 3.61
C THR A 194 5.28 0.93 4.32
N SER A 195 5.29 1.30 5.57
CA SER A 195 4.10 1.71 6.31
C SER A 195 4.51 2.77 7.32
N VAL A 196 3.73 3.82 7.43
CA VAL A 196 4.01 4.98 8.29
C VAL A 196 3.11 4.91 9.51
N SER A 197 3.66 5.25 10.68
CA SER A 197 2.87 5.30 11.93
C SER A 197 1.78 6.37 11.84
N ILE A 198 0.67 6.18 12.56
CA ILE A 198 -0.50 7.09 12.50
C ILE A 198 -0.15 8.53 12.84
N ASP A 199 0.84 8.74 13.70
CA ASP A 199 1.37 10.06 14.07
C ASP A 199 2.41 10.62 13.07
N GLY A 200 2.68 9.89 11.98
CA GLY A 200 3.67 10.28 10.97
C GLY A 200 5.12 10.31 11.44
N ARG A 201 5.42 9.92 12.70
CA ARG A 201 6.75 10.04 13.29
C ARG A 201 7.76 9.01 12.80
N ALA A 202 7.29 7.88 12.29
CA ALA A 202 8.17 6.81 11.86
C ALA A 202 7.64 6.05 10.64
N VAL A 203 8.57 5.51 9.87
CA VAL A 203 8.28 4.54 8.81
C VAL A 203 8.87 3.18 9.16
N ALA A 204 8.11 2.12 8.91
CA ALA A 204 8.59 0.75 8.90
C ALA A 204 8.80 0.29 7.45
N ILE A 205 9.94 -0.32 7.18
CA ILE A 205 10.33 -0.77 5.84
C ILE A 205 10.60 -2.28 5.88
N ALA A 206 9.85 -3.04 5.07
CA ALA A 206 10.11 -4.45 4.87
C ALA A 206 11.04 -4.67 3.67
N ASN A 207 12.12 -5.40 3.89
CA ASN A 207 13.11 -5.74 2.90
C ASN A 207 12.80 -7.12 2.28
N ARG A 208 12.75 -7.19 0.94
CA ARG A 208 12.43 -8.43 0.20
C ARG A 208 13.36 -9.58 0.58
N PHE A 209 14.62 -9.28 0.85
CA PHE A 209 15.63 -10.26 1.25
C PHE A 209 15.72 -10.47 2.77
N GLY A 210 14.66 -10.09 3.49
CA GLY A 210 14.53 -10.20 4.93
C GLY A 210 15.01 -8.95 5.67
N GLY A 211 14.40 -8.73 6.82
CA GLY A 211 14.68 -7.63 7.72
C GLY A 211 13.64 -6.50 7.69
N LEU A 212 13.26 -6.08 8.86
CA LEU A 212 12.36 -4.95 9.11
C LEU A 212 13.16 -3.82 9.75
N THR A 213 13.00 -2.60 9.24
CA THR A 213 13.73 -1.42 9.71
C THR A 213 12.75 -0.32 10.05
N LYS A 214 12.93 0.34 11.21
CA LYS A 214 12.22 1.59 11.58
C LYS A 214 13.15 2.77 11.41
N ILE A 215 12.64 3.84 10.79
CA ILE A 215 13.34 5.11 10.62
C ILE A 215 12.45 6.23 11.13
N TRP A 216 13.02 7.13 11.92
CA TRP A 216 12.33 8.33 12.38
C TRP A 216 12.18 9.36 11.27
N ALA A 217 11.04 10.00 11.22
CA ALA A 217 10.75 11.04 10.22
C ALA A 217 11.42 12.37 10.54
N ARG A 218 11.56 12.71 11.82
CA ARG A 218 12.10 14.00 12.26
C ARG A 218 13.37 13.83 13.06
N LYS A 219 14.32 14.76 12.90
CA LYS A 219 15.56 14.80 13.69
C LYS A 219 15.32 14.86 15.20
N ALA A 220 14.22 15.49 15.63
CA ALA A 220 13.87 15.60 17.04
C ALA A 220 13.52 14.23 17.70
N ASP A 221 13.14 13.24 16.89
CA ASP A 221 12.83 11.89 17.37
C ASP A 221 14.03 10.94 17.27
N CYS A 222 15.11 11.37 16.59
CA CYS A 222 16.33 10.58 16.43
C CYS A 222 17.18 10.61 17.71
N VAL A 223 18.04 9.61 17.88
CA VAL A 223 18.90 9.47 19.07
C VAL A 223 20.35 9.72 18.68
N ASP A 224 21.02 10.65 19.34
CA ASP A 224 22.46 10.89 19.24
C ASP A 224 23.22 9.65 19.75
N LYS A 225 23.57 8.74 18.85
CA LYS A 225 24.19 7.44 19.18
C LYS A 225 25.68 7.55 19.45
N ASN A 226 26.32 8.56 18.87
CA ASN A 226 27.76 8.77 18.99
C ASN A 226 28.12 9.81 20.08
N ASN A 227 27.11 10.46 20.71
CA ASN A 227 27.23 11.45 21.78
C ASN A 227 28.06 12.68 21.39
N ASN A 228 27.95 13.13 20.13
CA ASN A 228 28.66 14.33 19.66
C ASN A 228 27.84 15.63 19.85
N GLY A 229 26.61 15.54 20.33
CA GLY A 229 25.69 16.66 20.56
C GLY A 229 24.92 17.10 19.33
N GLN A 230 24.95 16.31 18.25
CA GLN A 230 24.21 16.56 17.00
C GLN A 230 23.58 15.25 16.53
N ILE A 231 22.57 15.35 15.68
CA ILE A 231 22.00 14.18 14.99
C ILE A 231 22.63 14.08 13.60
N ASP A 232 23.42 13.04 13.40
CA ASP A 232 24.03 12.71 12.12
C ASP A 232 23.07 11.81 11.33
N THR A 233 22.52 12.32 10.22
CA THR A 233 21.54 11.59 9.42
C THR A 233 21.64 11.98 7.95
N SER A 234 21.28 11.05 7.07
CA SER A 234 21.18 11.25 5.62
C SER A 234 20.25 12.41 5.28
N THR A 235 20.60 13.23 4.30
CA THR A 235 19.84 14.43 3.89
C THR A 235 19.28 14.36 2.46
N GLY A 236 19.45 13.25 1.76
CA GLY A 236 18.91 13.01 0.43
C GLY A 236 19.82 12.16 -0.44
N LYS A 237 19.51 12.07 -1.74
CA LYS A 237 20.19 11.16 -2.70
C LYS A 237 21.71 11.35 -2.82
N ASN A 238 22.21 12.53 -2.51
CA ASN A 238 23.63 12.85 -2.62
C ASN A 238 24.39 12.75 -1.28
N ASP A 239 23.69 12.41 -0.21
CA ASP A 239 24.24 12.32 1.14
C ASP A 239 23.56 11.17 1.89
N VAL A 240 23.92 9.95 1.51
CA VAL A 240 23.41 8.71 2.10
C VAL A 240 24.47 8.13 3.03
N LEU A 241 24.23 8.21 4.32
CA LEU A 241 25.15 7.70 5.32
C LEU A 241 25.21 6.16 5.32
N PRO A 242 26.33 5.57 5.78
CA PRO A 242 26.36 4.15 6.15
C PRO A 242 25.28 3.85 7.20
N PHE A 243 24.64 2.69 7.10
CA PHE A 243 23.54 2.30 7.98
C PHE A 243 23.84 2.49 9.48
N ALA A 244 25.04 2.12 9.91
CA ALA A 244 25.44 2.21 11.32
C ALA A 244 25.67 3.64 11.81
N ASN A 245 25.84 4.60 10.89
CA ASN A 245 26.16 5.99 11.19
C ASN A 245 24.93 6.91 11.09
N ASP A 246 23.81 6.38 10.59
CA ASP A 246 22.58 7.15 10.48
C ASP A 246 21.78 7.03 11.77
N GLU A 247 21.67 8.14 12.48
CA GLU A 247 21.10 8.18 13.83
C GLU A 247 19.57 8.23 13.83
N CYS A 248 18.96 8.47 12.66
CA CYS A 248 17.51 8.37 12.51
C CYS A 248 17.03 6.95 12.21
N ILE A 249 17.89 5.99 11.92
CA ILE A 249 17.52 4.57 11.88
C ILE A 249 17.32 4.12 13.32
N ALA A 250 16.07 3.93 13.74
CA ALA A 250 15.72 3.61 15.12
C ALA A 250 16.19 2.20 15.50
N TRP A 251 15.79 1.22 14.72
CA TRP A 251 16.17 -0.19 14.92
C TRP A 251 16.06 -0.99 13.61
N HIS A 252 16.67 -2.18 13.64
CA HIS A 252 16.58 -3.18 12.57
C HIS A 252 16.44 -4.58 13.17
N ASN A 253 15.38 -5.29 12.80
CA ASN A 253 15.22 -6.71 13.10
C ASN A 253 15.54 -7.52 11.82
N PRO A 254 16.57 -8.34 11.81
CA PRO A 254 17.03 -9.04 10.59
C PRO A 254 16.12 -10.18 10.15
N PHE A 255 15.24 -10.70 11.01
CA PHE A 255 14.42 -11.88 10.72
C PHE A 255 15.26 -13.04 10.14
N SER A 256 16.39 -13.34 10.78
CA SER A 256 17.45 -14.19 10.23
C SER A 256 17.06 -15.65 9.97
N GLU A 257 15.93 -16.11 10.52
CA GLU A 257 15.38 -17.44 10.26
C GLU A 257 14.59 -17.52 8.94
N PHE A 258 14.33 -16.37 8.32
CA PHE A 258 13.48 -16.27 7.15
C PHE A 258 14.26 -15.80 5.93
N THR A 259 13.87 -16.26 4.76
CA THR A 259 14.56 -15.98 3.50
C THR A 259 13.87 -14.88 2.69
N VAL A 260 12.63 -14.54 3.04
CA VAL A 260 11.86 -13.52 2.34
C VAL A 260 10.90 -12.78 3.29
N GLN A 261 10.68 -11.49 3.01
CA GLN A 261 9.74 -10.64 3.73
C GLN A 261 9.21 -9.58 2.77
N ARG A 262 7.92 -9.21 2.85
CA ARG A 262 7.37 -8.12 2.04
C ARG A 262 6.32 -7.29 2.75
N PRO A 263 5.15 -7.83 3.16
CA PRO A 263 4.10 -6.98 3.73
C PRO A 263 4.53 -6.33 5.03
N VAL A 264 4.10 -5.10 5.21
CA VAL A 264 4.24 -4.35 6.45
C VAL A 264 3.04 -3.43 6.62
N ALA A 265 2.50 -3.35 7.83
CA ALA A 265 1.43 -2.43 8.21
C ALA A 265 1.56 -2.04 9.69
N TRP A 266 1.52 -0.73 9.98
CA TRP A 266 1.41 -0.23 11.34
C TRP A 266 0.00 -0.45 11.87
N THR A 267 -0.13 -0.70 13.18
CA THR A 267 -1.37 -0.52 13.94
C THR A 267 -1.43 0.90 14.50
N SER A 268 -2.62 1.35 14.91
CA SER A 268 -2.76 2.67 15.50
C SER A 268 -2.13 2.79 16.89
N GLY A 269 -2.07 1.71 17.64
CA GLY A 269 -1.82 1.78 19.08
C GLY A 269 -2.98 2.42 19.83
N VAL A 270 -2.70 2.96 21.02
CA VAL A 270 -3.66 3.62 21.91
C VAL A 270 -3.30 5.08 22.05
N TYR A 271 -4.25 5.99 21.78
CA TYR A 271 -4.01 7.42 21.97
C TYR A 271 -4.01 7.75 23.47
N ASN A 272 -2.92 8.35 23.93
CA ASN A 272 -2.71 8.74 25.31
C ASN A 272 -3.00 10.24 25.48
N LEU A 273 -4.05 10.56 26.24
CA LEU A 273 -4.50 11.93 26.47
C LEU A 273 -3.56 12.73 27.38
N GLU A 274 -2.67 12.06 28.16
CA GLU A 274 -1.71 12.76 29.01
C GLU A 274 -0.49 13.24 28.22
N THR A 275 -0.07 12.45 27.22
CA THR A 275 1.13 12.71 26.41
C THR A 275 0.83 13.27 25.03
N CYS A 276 -0.43 13.27 24.59
CA CYS A 276 -0.85 13.57 23.23
C CYS A 276 -0.15 12.70 22.16
N GLN A 277 0.16 11.46 22.49
CA GLN A 277 0.87 10.53 21.59
C GLN A 277 0.14 9.20 21.51
N TYR A 278 0.48 8.44 20.48
CA TYR A 278 0.01 7.06 20.35
C TYR A 278 1.02 6.12 20.99
N ASP A 279 0.60 5.44 22.04
CA ASP A 279 1.39 4.45 22.75
C ASP A 279 1.11 3.04 22.19
N ASP A 280 2.02 2.11 22.44
CA ASP A 280 1.87 0.69 22.17
C ASP A 280 1.55 0.32 20.69
N GLN A 281 2.04 1.13 19.76
CA GLN A 281 1.90 0.82 18.33
C GLN A 281 2.65 -0.47 17.99
N LYS A 282 2.01 -1.33 17.20
CA LYS A 282 2.61 -2.56 16.68
C LYS A 282 2.83 -2.46 15.18
N ILE A 283 3.63 -3.36 14.67
CA ILE A 283 3.86 -3.50 13.23
C ILE A 283 3.57 -4.94 12.84
N TRP A 284 2.64 -5.11 11.92
CA TRP A 284 2.45 -6.36 11.23
C TRP A 284 3.49 -6.53 10.13
N THR A 285 4.11 -7.70 10.05
CA THR A 285 4.96 -8.08 8.91
C THR A 285 4.84 -9.56 8.62
N LEU A 286 5.05 -9.94 7.35
CA LEU A 286 4.92 -11.31 6.91
C LEU A 286 6.22 -11.81 6.29
N THR A 287 6.56 -13.06 6.63
CA THR A 287 7.79 -13.72 6.19
C THR A 287 7.51 -15.14 5.73
N ALA A 288 8.48 -15.73 5.05
CA ALA A 288 8.53 -17.16 4.81
C ALA A 288 9.99 -17.65 4.80
N LYS A 289 10.17 -18.97 4.92
CA LYS A 289 11.46 -19.62 5.00
C LYS A 289 11.57 -20.77 4.00
N ASP A 290 12.65 -21.54 4.12
CA ASP A 290 12.97 -22.69 3.27
C ASP A 290 13.30 -22.34 1.81
N GLY A 291 13.53 -21.05 1.49
CA GLY A 291 14.06 -20.61 0.19
C GLY A 291 15.57 -20.90 0.06
N LEU A 292 16.00 -21.20 -1.17
CA LEU A 292 17.42 -21.44 -1.47
C LEU A 292 18.24 -20.15 -1.53
N GLN A 293 17.57 -19.03 -1.79
CA GLN A 293 18.19 -17.71 -1.95
C GLN A 293 17.39 -16.65 -1.18
N PRO A 294 18.02 -15.55 -0.77
CA PRO A 294 17.30 -14.39 -0.25
C PRO A 294 16.22 -13.92 -1.22
N GLY A 295 15.03 -13.64 -0.71
CA GLY A 295 13.86 -13.24 -1.51
C GLY A 295 13.02 -14.40 -2.05
N GLN A 296 13.43 -15.64 -1.82
CA GLN A 296 12.67 -16.85 -2.17
C GLN A 296 12.01 -17.45 -0.93
N CYS A 297 10.92 -18.18 -1.15
CA CYS A 297 10.38 -19.12 -0.21
C CYS A 297 10.44 -20.54 -0.79
N GLY A 298 10.61 -21.53 0.06
CA GLY A 298 10.55 -22.93 -0.30
C GLY A 298 9.12 -23.48 -0.25
N VAL A 299 9.02 -24.76 0.08
CA VAL A 299 7.74 -25.43 0.34
C VAL A 299 7.34 -25.10 1.79
N ALA A 300 6.77 -23.92 2.02
CA ALA A 300 6.46 -23.38 3.34
C ALA A 300 5.12 -22.66 3.37
N GLY A 301 4.61 -22.42 4.58
CA GLY A 301 3.51 -21.52 4.86
C GLY A 301 3.95 -20.06 4.92
N ILE A 302 3.04 -19.20 5.36
CA ILE A 302 3.28 -17.78 5.59
C ILE A 302 3.32 -17.55 7.10
N TRP A 303 4.39 -16.96 7.58
CA TRP A 303 4.50 -16.51 8.97
C TRP A 303 4.04 -15.06 9.07
N VAL A 304 3.14 -14.81 10.01
CA VAL A 304 2.66 -13.48 10.36
C VAL A 304 3.24 -13.12 11.72
N HIS A 305 3.83 -11.94 11.81
CA HIS A 305 4.46 -11.46 13.04
C HIS A 305 3.83 -10.15 13.48
N ARG A 306 3.61 -10.01 14.78
CA ARG A 306 3.30 -8.75 15.45
C ARG A 306 4.55 -8.28 16.18
N VAL A 307 5.06 -7.14 15.76
CA VAL A 307 6.33 -6.57 16.21
C VAL A 307 6.06 -5.32 17.03
N ASN A 308 6.72 -5.17 18.14
CA ASN A 308 6.67 -3.95 18.95
C ASN A 308 7.25 -2.78 18.16
N GLY A 309 6.45 -1.73 17.97
CA GLY A 309 6.81 -0.58 17.15
C GLY A 309 7.99 0.23 17.69
N ASP A 310 8.20 0.24 19.01
CA ASP A 310 9.29 1.00 19.63
C ASP A 310 10.61 0.23 19.63
N THR A 311 10.57 -1.06 19.90
CA THR A 311 11.77 -1.87 20.12
C THR A 311 12.18 -2.75 18.94
N GLY A 312 11.26 -3.02 18.01
CA GLY A 312 11.47 -3.97 16.91
C GLY A 312 11.48 -5.44 17.33
N VAL A 313 11.11 -5.74 18.58
CA VAL A 313 11.01 -7.11 19.10
C VAL A 313 9.73 -7.75 18.58
N VAL A 314 9.86 -8.99 18.09
CA VAL A 314 8.68 -9.81 17.74
C VAL A 314 8.01 -10.24 19.03
N GLU A 315 6.77 -9.83 19.24
CA GLU A 315 5.98 -10.19 20.42
C GLU A 315 5.22 -11.48 20.20
N ASP A 316 4.62 -11.61 19.02
CA ASP A 316 3.82 -12.78 18.66
C ASP A 316 4.04 -13.19 17.21
N SER A 317 3.78 -14.46 16.94
CA SER A 317 3.86 -15.03 15.58
C SER A 317 2.86 -16.16 15.40
N VAL A 318 2.28 -16.24 14.21
CA VAL A 318 1.45 -17.38 13.80
C VAL A 318 1.86 -17.84 12.40
N GLU A 319 1.97 -19.14 12.20
CA GLU A 319 2.13 -19.73 10.87
C GLU A 319 0.75 -20.06 10.28
N ILE A 320 0.51 -19.56 9.08
CA ILE A 320 -0.57 -20.04 8.23
C ILE A 320 0.04 -21.18 7.40
N PRO A 321 -0.34 -22.44 7.64
CA PRO A 321 0.32 -23.58 7.02
C PRO A 321 0.21 -23.59 5.50
N GLN A 322 1.19 -24.18 4.83
CA GLN A 322 1.28 -24.24 3.36
C GLN A 322 0.00 -24.79 2.68
N ASN A 323 -0.66 -25.75 3.30
CA ASN A 323 -1.89 -26.32 2.77
C ASN A 323 -3.11 -25.37 2.84
N ILE A 324 -3.00 -24.28 3.59
CA ILE A 324 -3.98 -23.19 3.68
C ILE A 324 -3.55 -22.04 2.76
N LEU A 325 -2.34 -21.50 2.97
CA LEU A 325 -1.72 -20.48 2.14
C LEU A 325 -0.25 -20.82 1.89
N SER A 326 0.09 -21.13 0.64
CA SER A 326 1.49 -21.31 0.25
C SER A 326 2.22 -19.97 0.19
N CYS A 327 3.50 -19.97 0.54
CA CYS A 327 4.33 -18.79 0.38
C CYS A 327 4.67 -18.48 -1.09
N THR A 328 4.49 -19.43 -2.00
CA THR A 328 4.96 -19.32 -3.39
C THR A 328 4.11 -18.36 -4.21
N PHE A 329 4.77 -17.72 -5.17
CA PHE A 329 4.14 -16.95 -6.23
C PHE A 329 3.68 -17.89 -7.35
N GLY A 330 2.37 -18.17 -7.40
CA GLY A 330 1.83 -19.14 -8.36
C GLY A 330 2.43 -20.54 -8.19
N ASN A 331 2.91 -21.12 -9.27
CA ASN A 331 3.57 -22.42 -9.30
C ASN A 331 5.10 -22.34 -9.19
N SER A 332 5.63 -21.16 -8.92
CA SER A 332 7.07 -20.88 -8.89
C SER A 332 7.56 -20.80 -7.44
N SER A 333 8.70 -21.39 -7.13
CA SER A 333 9.41 -21.18 -5.87
C SER A 333 10.07 -19.80 -5.78
N TRP A 334 9.95 -18.98 -6.83
CA TRP A 334 10.47 -17.62 -6.88
C TRP A 334 9.50 -16.62 -6.27
N GLY A 335 10.06 -15.75 -5.45
CA GLY A 335 9.35 -14.66 -4.84
C GLY A 335 8.36 -15.10 -3.73
N PHE A 336 7.85 -14.12 -3.04
CA PHE A 336 6.93 -14.29 -1.93
C PHE A 336 5.52 -13.86 -2.34
N GLY A 337 4.55 -14.77 -2.20
CA GLY A 337 3.16 -14.53 -2.60
C GLY A 337 2.43 -13.50 -1.73
N ALA A 338 2.77 -13.34 -0.44
CA ALA A 338 2.22 -12.28 0.38
C ALA A 338 2.73 -10.92 -0.08
N TYR A 339 1.84 -10.05 -0.57
CA TYR A 339 2.22 -8.85 -1.31
C TYR A 339 1.86 -7.55 -0.62
N GLY A 340 0.60 -7.18 -0.54
CA GLY A 340 0.12 -5.99 0.14
C GLY A 340 -0.41 -6.31 1.52
N ALA A 341 -0.41 -5.32 2.42
CA ALA A 341 -1.04 -5.38 3.73
C ALA A 341 -1.70 -4.06 4.08
N ALA A 342 -2.78 -4.14 4.85
CA ALA A 342 -3.49 -3.03 5.46
C ALA A 342 -4.06 -3.48 6.81
N VAL A 343 -4.45 -2.52 7.64
CA VAL A 343 -5.17 -2.80 8.88
C VAL A 343 -6.59 -2.28 8.79
N ASP A 344 -7.51 -2.93 9.51
CA ASP A 344 -8.87 -2.45 9.71
C ASP A 344 -8.98 -1.59 11.00
N PRO A 345 -10.16 -1.00 11.29
CA PRO A 345 -10.35 -0.16 12.48
C PRO A 345 -10.01 -0.84 13.81
N GLU A 346 -10.11 -2.16 13.88
CA GLU A 346 -9.76 -2.97 15.04
C GLU A 346 -8.29 -3.42 15.02
N ASN A 347 -7.45 -2.87 14.14
CA ASN A 347 -6.05 -3.22 13.95
C ASN A 347 -5.79 -4.65 13.44
N ASN A 348 -6.81 -5.36 12.95
CA ASN A 348 -6.60 -6.65 12.33
C ASN A 348 -5.86 -6.49 11.01
N LEU A 349 -4.96 -7.41 10.75
CA LEU A 349 -4.20 -7.43 9.51
C LEU A 349 -5.05 -7.99 8.37
N TRP A 350 -5.04 -7.30 7.23
CA TRP A 350 -5.51 -7.81 5.94
C TRP A 350 -4.35 -7.89 4.98
N PHE A 351 -4.22 -8.97 4.22
CA PHE A 351 -3.19 -9.11 3.20
C PHE A 351 -3.64 -9.95 2.01
N TYR A 352 -3.03 -9.69 0.86
CA TYR A 352 -3.28 -10.44 -0.39
C TYR A 352 -2.15 -11.41 -0.68
N VAL A 353 -2.49 -12.59 -1.20
CA VAL A 353 -1.52 -13.60 -1.65
C VAL A 353 -1.56 -13.73 -3.16
N PHE A 354 -0.56 -13.12 -3.81
CA PHE A 354 -0.43 -13.08 -5.26
C PHE A 354 -0.22 -14.48 -5.84
N GLY A 355 -0.82 -14.70 -7.02
CA GLY A 355 -0.76 -16.00 -7.70
C GLY A 355 -1.69 -17.08 -7.14
N GLN A 356 -2.32 -16.84 -5.99
CA GLN A 356 -3.30 -17.75 -5.42
C GLN A 356 -4.73 -17.18 -5.42
N GLY A 357 -4.87 -15.87 -5.69
CA GLY A 357 -6.17 -15.20 -5.67
C GLY A 357 -6.86 -15.34 -4.32
N ARG A 358 -6.12 -15.06 -3.24
CA ARG A 358 -6.58 -15.17 -1.86
C ARG A 358 -6.28 -13.88 -1.10
N ILE A 359 -7.20 -13.48 -0.24
CA ILE A 359 -6.94 -12.53 0.83
C ILE A 359 -7.07 -13.25 2.16
N ALA A 360 -6.38 -12.75 3.17
CA ALA A 360 -6.47 -13.28 4.52
C ALA A 360 -6.61 -12.13 5.53
N ARG A 361 -7.34 -12.41 6.61
CA ARG A 361 -7.45 -11.57 7.80
C ARG A 361 -6.78 -12.29 8.96
N VAL A 362 -6.04 -11.55 9.78
CA VAL A 362 -5.49 -12.05 11.05
C VAL A 362 -5.97 -11.15 12.17
N ASP A 363 -6.60 -11.73 13.13
CA ASP A 363 -7.15 -11.03 14.28
C ASP A 363 -6.04 -10.47 15.18
N HIS A 364 -6.19 -9.20 15.58
CA HIS A 364 -5.17 -8.47 16.32
C HIS A 364 -4.91 -9.06 17.71
N GLU A 365 -5.96 -9.50 18.39
CA GLU A 365 -5.86 -9.97 19.78
C GLU A 365 -5.44 -11.44 19.86
N THR A 366 -6.06 -12.27 19.02
CA THR A 366 -5.99 -13.72 19.16
C THR A 366 -5.04 -14.39 18.18
N LEU A 367 -4.59 -13.68 17.13
CA LEU A 367 -3.87 -14.22 15.98
C LEU A 367 -4.65 -15.28 15.19
N ALA A 368 -5.93 -15.44 15.44
CA ALA A 368 -6.79 -16.28 14.63
C ALA A 368 -6.87 -15.72 13.21
N TYR A 369 -6.82 -16.60 12.20
CA TYR A 369 -6.85 -16.18 10.81
C TYR A 369 -8.01 -16.78 10.03
N GLU A 370 -8.48 -16.04 9.04
CA GLU A 370 -9.46 -16.44 8.05
C GLU A 370 -8.90 -16.18 6.65
N VAL A 371 -9.26 -17.06 5.70
CA VAL A 371 -8.80 -16.96 4.31
C VAL A 371 -10.00 -16.96 3.37
N PHE A 372 -10.01 -16.00 2.44
CA PHE A 372 -11.10 -15.80 1.50
C PHE A 372 -10.61 -15.89 0.05
N SER A 373 -11.48 -16.31 -0.85
CA SER A 373 -11.18 -16.35 -2.28
C SER A 373 -11.32 -14.96 -2.91
N GLY A 374 -10.50 -14.68 -3.90
CA GLY A 374 -10.50 -13.42 -4.64
C GLY A 374 -9.37 -12.50 -4.22
N GLY A 375 -9.48 -11.24 -4.61
CA GLY A 375 -8.45 -10.22 -4.45
C GLY A 375 -7.56 -10.06 -5.67
N SER A 376 -6.83 -8.97 -5.71
CA SER A 376 -5.86 -8.60 -6.71
C SER A 376 -4.61 -8.06 -6.03
N TYR A 377 -3.68 -7.51 -6.78
CA TYR A 377 -2.31 -7.19 -6.39
C TYR A 377 -2.17 -6.26 -5.16
N GLY A 378 -2.87 -5.14 -5.14
CA GLY A 378 -2.91 -4.20 -4.02
C GLY A 378 -4.06 -4.50 -3.06
N ILE A 379 -3.94 -4.04 -1.82
CA ILE A 379 -4.99 -4.13 -0.81
C ILE A 379 -4.97 -2.87 0.06
N THR A 380 -6.15 -2.35 0.37
CA THR A 380 -6.37 -1.29 1.37
C THR A 380 -7.65 -1.56 2.14
N VAL A 381 -7.82 -0.86 3.23
CA VAL A 381 -9.08 -0.76 3.98
C VAL A 381 -9.52 0.71 3.91
N ASP A 382 -10.79 0.96 3.64
CA ASP A 382 -11.34 2.31 3.60
C ASP A 382 -11.75 2.82 4.99
N SER A 383 -12.09 4.09 5.08
CA SER A 383 -12.56 4.78 6.30
C SER A 383 -13.77 4.13 6.98
N LYS A 384 -14.48 3.26 6.27
CA LYS A 384 -15.64 2.49 6.77
C LYS A 384 -15.31 1.03 7.09
N GLY A 385 -14.01 0.67 7.12
CA GLY A 385 -13.54 -0.67 7.42
C GLY A 385 -13.76 -1.70 6.29
N ARG A 386 -13.99 -1.25 5.04
CA ARG A 386 -14.23 -2.14 3.90
C ARG A 386 -12.93 -2.39 3.15
N VAL A 387 -12.69 -3.63 2.77
CA VAL A 387 -11.45 -4.05 2.09
C VAL A 387 -11.57 -3.84 0.58
N TRP A 388 -10.54 -3.27 -0.03
CA TRP A 388 -10.46 -3.00 -1.45
C TRP A 388 -9.21 -3.62 -2.07
N ASP A 389 -9.31 -4.06 -3.32
CA ASP A 389 -8.17 -4.45 -4.13
C ASP A 389 -7.87 -3.41 -5.23
N ASP A 390 -6.73 -3.57 -5.90
CA ASP A 390 -6.28 -2.63 -6.94
C ASP A 390 -7.03 -2.75 -8.29
N SER A 391 -7.94 -3.70 -8.41
CA SER A 391 -8.89 -3.79 -9.53
C SER A 391 -10.17 -3.00 -9.25
N PRO A 392 -10.16 -1.99 -8.48
CA PRO A 392 -10.93 -1.48 -7.34
C PRO A 392 -12.25 -2.27 -7.14
N ARG A 393 -12.12 -3.47 -6.56
CA ARG A 393 -13.27 -4.24 -6.10
C ARG A 393 -13.32 -4.17 -4.58
N ARG A 394 -14.52 -4.18 -4.03
CA ARG A 394 -14.77 -4.11 -2.59
C ARG A 394 -15.17 -5.48 -2.03
N PHE A 395 -14.47 -5.94 -1.02
CA PHE A 395 -14.80 -7.13 -0.27
C PHE A 395 -15.69 -6.77 0.92
N ASP A 396 -16.82 -7.43 1.01
CA ASP A 396 -17.71 -7.33 2.15
C ASP A 396 -17.42 -8.49 3.13
N TYR A 397 -16.91 -8.13 4.30
CA TYR A 397 -16.51 -9.11 5.31
C TYR A 397 -17.71 -9.83 5.93
N GLN A 398 -18.89 -9.20 5.99
CA GLN A 398 -20.08 -9.82 6.58
C GLN A 398 -20.65 -10.91 5.67
N THR A 399 -20.75 -10.62 4.39
CA THR A 399 -21.29 -11.57 3.39
C THR A 399 -20.21 -12.46 2.76
N LYS A 400 -18.92 -12.16 2.98
CA LYS A 400 -17.76 -12.85 2.39
C LYS A 400 -17.76 -12.81 0.87
N THR A 401 -18.26 -11.72 0.27
CA THR A 401 -18.41 -11.56 -1.18
C THR A 401 -17.71 -10.31 -1.70
N TRP A 402 -17.34 -10.37 -2.98
CA TRP A 402 -16.77 -9.25 -3.70
C TRP A 402 -17.84 -8.50 -4.50
N ALA A 403 -17.86 -7.18 -4.38
CA ALA A 403 -18.63 -6.29 -5.24
C ALA A 403 -17.71 -5.69 -6.32
N ASN A 404 -18.21 -5.66 -7.55
CA ASN A 404 -17.52 -5.04 -8.68
C ASN A 404 -17.97 -3.59 -8.83
N VAL A 405 -17.08 -2.77 -9.41
CA VAL A 405 -17.38 -1.37 -9.75
C VAL A 405 -18.36 -1.26 -10.92
N ILE A 406 -19.05 -0.12 -10.97
CA ILE A 406 -19.92 0.28 -12.08
C ILE A 406 -19.13 1.18 -13.02
N GLY A 407 -18.78 0.68 -14.19
CA GLY A 407 -17.90 1.35 -15.15
C GLY A 407 -16.66 0.53 -15.46
N ASN A 408 -15.69 1.16 -16.11
CA ASN A 408 -14.42 0.53 -16.46
C ASN A 408 -13.25 1.40 -16.02
N ILE A 409 -12.36 0.82 -15.23
CA ILE A 409 -11.08 1.41 -14.87
C ILE A 409 -9.97 0.57 -15.50
N PRO A 410 -9.16 1.14 -16.41
CA PRO A 410 -8.12 0.39 -17.09
C PRO A 410 -7.02 -0.02 -16.12
N GLY A 411 -6.90 -1.30 -15.81
CA GLY A 411 -5.82 -1.81 -14.95
C GLY A 411 -4.45 -1.71 -15.61
N ASN A 412 -3.39 -1.73 -14.80
CA ASN A 412 -2.00 -1.71 -15.25
C ASN A 412 -1.20 -2.98 -14.90
N GLY A 413 -1.89 -4.05 -14.51
CA GLY A 413 -1.27 -5.31 -14.10
C GLY A 413 -0.77 -5.33 -12.65
N GLY A 414 -1.30 -4.46 -11.81
CA GLY A 414 -1.07 -4.40 -10.36
C GLY A 414 -0.58 -3.04 -9.89
N SER A 415 -1.14 -2.56 -8.77
CA SER A 415 -0.76 -1.29 -8.14
C SER A 415 -1.06 -1.29 -6.63
N GLY A 416 -0.63 -0.25 -5.94
CA GLY A 416 -1.22 0.16 -4.68
C GLY A 416 -2.64 0.69 -4.88
N VAL A 417 -3.36 0.82 -3.80
CA VAL A 417 -4.71 1.36 -3.75
C VAL A 417 -4.86 2.15 -2.45
N ALA A 418 -5.50 3.31 -2.50
CA ALA A 418 -5.70 4.18 -1.34
C ALA A 418 -7.00 4.96 -1.46
N GLU A 419 -7.63 5.25 -0.32
CA GLU A 419 -8.78 6.15 -0.22
C GLU A 419 -8.30 7.60 -0.02
N ASP A 420 -8.98 8.56 -0.61
CA ASP A 420 -8.76 9.98 -0.33
C ASP A 420 -9.77 10.54 0.68
N LEU A 421 -9.63 11.82 1.03
CA LEU A 421 -10.46 12.48 2.05
C LEU A 421 -11.95 12.60 1.66
N GLU A 422 -12.30 12.45 0.39
CA GLU A 422 -13.68 12.45 -0.10
C GLU A 422 -14.27 11.06 -0.35
N GLY A 423 -13.57 10.01 0.08
CA GLY A 423 -14.02 8.63 -0.07
C GLY A 423 -13.92 8.10 -1.50
N ARG A 424 -12.93 8.59 -2.28
CA ARG A 424 -12.57 8.06 -3.59
C ARG A 424 -11.43 7.06 -3.44
N ILE A 425 -11.61 5.87 -4.00
CA ILE A 425 -10.59 4.80 -4.00
C ILE A 425 -9.74 4.96 -5.25
N TRP A 426 -8.50 5.33 -5.09
CA TRP A 426 -7.53 5.56 -6.16
C TRP A 426 -6.70 4.32 -6.45
N SER A 427 -6.48 4.03 -7.71
CA SER A 427 -5.55 2.99 -8.18
C SER A 427 -4.80 3.45 -9.43
N ALA A 428 -3.66 2.81 -9.74
CA ALA A 428 -2.98 3.08 -10.98
C ALA A 428 -3.72 2.45 -12.16
N THR A 429 -3.71 3.18 -13.28
CA THR A 429 -4.25 2.74 -14.57
C THR A 429 -3.14 2.63 -15.59
N THR A 430 -3.44 2.13 -16.79
CA THR A 430 -2.50 2.18 -17.90
C THR A 430 -2.19 3.64 -18.25
N GLY A 431 -0.96 4.07 -17.94
CA GLY A 431 -0.47 5.42 -18.23
C GLY A 431 -0.95 6.52 -17.29
N GLY A 432 -1.49 6.19 -16.10
CA GLY A 432 -1.96 7.20 -15.17
C GLY A 432 -2.58 6.63 -13.89
N VAL A 433 -3.56 7.34 -13.36
CA VAL A 433 -4.34 6.95 -12.18
C VAL A 433 -5.84 7.12 -12.46
N GLY A 434 -6.67 6.49 -11.66
CA GLY A 434 -8.11 6.64 -11.71
C GLY A 434 -8.74 6.32 -10.37
N TRP A 435 -9.99 6.69 -10.19
CA TRP A 435 -10.68 6.51 -8.92
C TRP A 435 -12.09 5.94 -9.06
N VAL A 436 -12.58 5.43 -7.95
CA VAL A 436 -13.93 4.90 -7.78
C VAL A 436 -14.52 5.51 -6.52
N ASN A 437 -15.76 5.96 -6.57
CA ASN A 437 -16.47 6.37 -5.36
C ASN A 437 -16.76 5.15 -4.47
N SER A 438 -16.28 5.18 -3.24
CA SER A 438 -16.31 4.01 -2.34
C SER A 438 -17.71 3.55 -1.94
N ASP A 439 -18.70 4.43 -1.96
CA ASP A 439 -20.08 4.12 -1.60
C ASP A 439 -20.91 3.65 -2.79
N THR A 440 -20.89 4.43 -3.87
CA THR A 440 -21.72 4.17 -5.06
C THR A 440 -21.11 3.12 -5.99
N MET A 441 -19.82 2.79 -5.81
CA MET A 441 -19.06 1.88 -6.67
C MET A 441 -18.94 2.37 -8.13
N VAL A 442 -19.21 3.64 -8.39
CA VAL A 442 -19.13 4.23 -9.72
C VAL A 442 -17.71 4.70 -10.00
N VAL A 443 -17.17 4.28 -11.15
CA VAL A 443 -15.86 4.75 -11.65
C VAL A 443 -15.97 6.23 -11.99
N GLY A 444 -15.02 7.02 -11.49
CA GLY A 444 -14.85 8.43 -11.79
C GLY A 444 -13.90 8.68 -12.95
N ASP A 445 -13.11 9.73 -12.84
CA ASP A 445 -12.19 10.13 -13.90
C ASP A 445 -10.94 9.27 -13.95
N ILE A 446 -10.40 9.16 -15.16
CA ILE A 446 -9.09 8.53 -15.45
C ILE A 446 -8.13 9.65 -15.84
N ILE A 447 -7.10 9.84 -15.05
CA ILE A 447 -6.15 10.94 -15.17
C ILE A 447 -4.85 10.40 -15.79
N PRO A 448 -4.54 10.80 -17.05
CA PRO A 448 -3.27 10.42 -17.66
C PRO A 448 -2.10 11.16 -17.00
N LEU A 449 -1.00 10.45 -16.76
CA LEU A 449 0.25 11.03 -16.29
C LEU A 449 1.31 11.03 -17.40
N PRO A 450 2.28 11.96 -17.35
CA PRO A 450 3.28 12.08 -18.41
C PRO A 450 4.11 10.81 -18.62
N GLY A 451 4.45 10.51 -19.89
CA GLY A 451 5.42 9.48 -20.25
C GLY A 451 4.86 8.07 -20.43
N ASN A 452 3.55 7.85 -20.31
CA ASN A 452 2.90 6.54 -20.50
C ASN A 452 3.61 5.40 -19.73
N ASN A 453 3.93 5.68 -18.45
CA ASN A 453 4.69 4.78 -17.59
C ASN A 453 3.76 3.81 -16.84
N ILE A 454 4.36 2.79 -16.23
CA ILE A 454 3.68 1.93 -15.27
C ILE A 454 3.88 2.53 -13.87
N TYR A 455 2.79 2.68 -13.13
CA TYR A 455 2.80 3.15 -11.75
C TYR A 455 2.47 1.99 -10.80
N ARG A 456 3.15 1.93 -9.65
CA ARG A 456 2.93 0.89 -8.64
C ARG A 456 2.49 1.46 -7.30
N GLY A 457 3.19 2.46 -6.79
CA GLY A 457 2.83 3.10 -5.53
C GLY A 457 1.65 4.04 -5.74
N ILE A 458 0.60 3.87 -4.95
CA ILE A 458 -0.50 4.84 -4.80
C ILE A 458 -0.63 5.11 -3.31
N ALA A 459 -0.64 6.37 -2.92
CA ALA A 459 -0.88 6.82 -1.55
C ALA A 459 -1.64 8.14 -1.56
N VAL A 460 -2.19 8.50 -0.42
CA VAL A 460 -2.79 9.80 -0.17
C VAL A 460 -2.05 10.42 1.01
N ASP A 461 -1.57 11.65 0.87
CA ASP A 461 -0.90 12.33 1.95
C ASP A 461 -1.89 13.02 2.91
N VAL A 462 -1.37 13.58 4.00
CA VAL A 462 -2.22 14.20 5.04
C VAL A 462 -2.95 15.44 4.57
N ASP A 463 -2.51 16.06 3.46
CA ASP A 463 -3.15 17.21 2.83
C ASP A 463 -4.15 16.78 1.72
N GLY A 464 -4.31 15.47 1.50
CA GLY A 464 -5.27 14.88 0.55
C GLY A 464 -4.74 14.71 -0.87
N PHE A 465 -3.49 15.06 -1.17
CA PHE A 465 -2.92 14.85 -2.49
C PHE A 465 -2.65 13.38 -2.77
N ILE A 466 -2.88 12.97 -4.01
CA ILE A 466 -2.64 11.62 -4.48
C ILE A 466 -1.19 11.48 -4.97
N TRP A 467 -0.53 10.43 -4.55
CA TRP A 467 0.82 10.09 -5.00
C TRP A 467 0.82 8.88 -5.90
N ALA A 468 1.50 9.00 -7.04
CA ALA A 468 1.71 7.91 -7.99
C ALA A 468 3.20 7.71 -8.25
N ILE A 469 3.72 6.52 -7.90
CA ILE A 469 5.14 6.20 -8.00
C ILE A 469 5.41 5.35 -9.24
N GLN A 470 6.29 5.83 -10.09
CA GLN A 470 6.70 5.14 -11.32
C GLN A 470 7.46 3.85 -10.99
N LEU A 471 7.05 2.73 -11.56
CA LEU A 471 7.75 1.45 -11.41
C LEU A 471 9.10 1.46 -12.15
N GLY A 472 10.19 1.17 -11.44
CA GLY A 472 11.52 1.01 -12.03
C GLY A 472 12.09 2.26 -12.70
N GLY A 473 11.42 3.39 -12.59
CA GLY A 473 11.84 4.67 -13.14
C GLY A 473 12.56 5.55 -12.11
N ASN A 474 12.24 6.86 -12.13
CA ASN A 474 12.84 7.83 -11.24
C ASN A 474 11.84 8.86 -10.69
N ALA A 475 10.56 8.76 -11.00
CA ALA A 475 9.59 9.80 -10.70
C ALA A 475 8.52 9.37 -9.68
N ALA A 476 8.19 10.31 -8.80
CA ALA A 476 6.99 10.35 -7.98
C ALA A 476 6.13 11.54 -8.41
N TYR A 477 4.88 11.31 -8.72
CA TYR A 477 3.91 12.35 -9.08
C TYR A 477 2.99 12.62 -7.91
N ARG A 478 2.79 13.91 -7.59
CA ARG A 478 1.74 14.39 -6.69
C ARG A 478 0.62 14.99 -7.54
N ILE A 479 -0.60 14.60 -7.29
CA ILE A 479 -1.80 14.94 -8.07
C ILE A 479 -2.80 15.58 -7.12
N ASP A 480 -3.29 16.76 -7.45
CA ASP A 480 -4.43 17.38 -6.78
C ASP A 480 -5.69 16.60 -7.17
N PRO A 481 -6.44 16.04 -6.23
CA PRO A 481 -7.57 15.16 -6.55
C PRO A 481 -8.78 15.88 -7.14
N ASP A 482 -8.84 17.22 -7.06
CA ASP A 482 -9.98 18.03 -7.52
C ASP A 482 -9.67 18.74 -8.84
N THR A 483 -8.46 19.29 -8.99
CA THR A 483 -8.05 20.03 -10.19
C THR A 483 -7.28 19.18 -11.19
N TYR A 484 -6.75 18.02 -10.74
CA TYR A 484 -5.85 17.11 -11.47
C TYR A 484 -4.52 17.77 -11.90
N GLU A 485 -4.17 18.91 -11.29
CA GLU A 485 -2.84 19.48 -11.45
C GLU A 485 -1.78 18.56 -10.85
N THR A 486 -0.65 18.44 -11.55
CA THR A 486 0.42 17.52 -11.16
C THR A 486 1.72 18.24 -10.89
N ALA A 487 2.41 17.84 -9.83
CA ALA A 487 3.81 18.12 -9.60
C ALA A 487 4.58 16.79 -9.55
N PHE A 488 5.91 16.82 -9.73
CA PHE A 488 6.69 15.59 -9.66
C PHE A 488 8.10 15.82 -9.08
N TYR A 489 8.64 14.76 -8.51
CA TYR A 489 10.02 14.61 -8.11
C TYR A 489 10.66 13.51 -8.95
N ASP A 490 11.87 13.74 -9.52
CA ASP A 490 12.55 12.85 -10.47
C ASP A 490 13.88 12.28 -9.96
N GLY A 491 14.09 12.31 -8.65
CA GLY A 491 15.33 11.88 -8.02
C GLY A 491 15.35 10.44 -7.50
N LEU A 492 14.28 9.65 -7.69
CA LEU A 492 14.20 8.25 -7.27
C LEU A 492 15.13 7.35 -8.09
N ASN A 493 15.40 6.14 -7.57
CA ASN A 493 16.23 5.17 -8.27
C ASN A 493 15.54 3.78 -8.29
N ALA A 494 15.02 3.41 -9.44
CA ALA A 494 14.32 2.16 -9.69
C ALA A 494 13.35 1.78 -8.55
N PRO A 495 12.38 2.65 -8.22
CA PRO A 495 11.45 2.40 -7.13
C PRO A 495 10.54 1.21 -7.42
N TYR A 496 10.27 0.44 -6.38
CA TYR A 496 9.26 -0.60 -6.35
C TYR A 496 8.57 -0.54 -4.98
N THR A 497 7.57 0.30 -4.89
CA THR A 497 6.91 0.63 -3.62
C THR A 497 5.41 0.62 -3.79
N TYR A 498 4.70 0.22 -2.77
CA TYR A 498 3.27 0.42 -2.53
C TYR A 498 2.95 0.01 -1.08
N SER A 499 1.72 0.04 -0.66
CA SER A 499 1.22 0.04 0.71
C SER A 499 1.16 1.46 1.26
N ASP A 500 1.02 1.64 2.55
CA ASP A 500 0.90 2.97 3.16
C ASP A 500 2.26 3.70 3.17
N MET A 501 2.46 4.56 2.18
CA MET A 501 3.70 5.32 2.04
C MET A 501 3.70 6.66 2.79
N SER A 502 2.57 7.08 3.35
CA SER A 502 2.39 8.43 3.90
C SER A 502 1.74 8.49 5.29
N GLY A 503 1.17 7.38 5.76
CA GLY A 503 0.34 7.34 6.98
C GLY A 503 -1.10 7.79 6.75
N GLY A 504 -1.44 8.28 5.56
CA GLY A 504 -2.80 8.69 5.23
C GLY A 504 -3.79 7.53 5.30
N GLN A 505 -3.40 6.34 4.86
CA GLN A 505 -4.26 5.17 4.89
C GLN A 505 -4.67 4.79 6.32
N ILE A 506 -3.71 4.65 7.24
CA ILE A 506 -4.01 4.28 8.62
C ILE A 506 -4.80 5.37 9.34
N SER A 507 -4.49 6.65 9.09
CA SER A 507 -5.21 7.74 9.72
C SER A 507 -6.67 7.79 9.28
N GLN A 508 -6.99 7.52 8.02
CA GLN A 508 -8.37 7.48 7.54
C GLN A 508 -9.19 6.32 8.09
N VAL A 509 -8.55 5.16 8.26
CA VAL A 509 -9.21 3.96 8.82
C VAL A 509 -9.52 4.10 10.29
N ILE A 510 -8.64 4.73 11.05
CA ILE A 510 -8.71 4.80 12.52
C ILE A 510 -9.40 6.08 13.00
N CYS A 511 -9.18 7.21 12.31
CA CYS A 511 -9.71 8.48 12.74
C CYS A 511 -11.18 8.64 12.36
N PRO A 512 -12.06 9.08 13.28
CA PRO A 512 -13.44 9.41 12.93
C PRO A 512 -13.47 10.46 11.83
N GLN A 513 -14.20 10.19 10.76
CA GLN A 513 -14.46 11.14 9.68
C GLN A 513 -15.58 12.10 10.06
#